data_62185f2745d25c349b78c4a555871e53
#
_entry.id   62185f2745d25c349b78c4a555871e53
#
_cell.length_a   1.000
_cell.length_b   1.000
_cell.length_c   1.000
_cell.angle_alpha   90.00
_cell.angle_beta   90.00
_cell.angle_gamma   90.00
#
_symmetry.space_group_name_H-M   'P 1'
#
loop_
_entity.id
_entity.type
_entity.pdbx_description
1 polymer ?
#
loop_
_entity_poly.entity_id
_entity_poly.type
_entity_poly.pdbx_seq_one_letter_code
_entity_poly.pdbx_strand_id
1 'polypeptide(L)'
;MKGLTVKEEELMGYFWEKGPLFVKEMLAFYEEPKPHFNTLSTIVRGLEDKGFLAHHTFGNTYQYYPVVSEEDFRKGTLRNVISKYFNNLYLSAVSSLVKEEDISLDDLKQLIQEVEQAHQK
;
A
#
# COMPACT_ATOMS: atom_id res chain seq x y z
N MET A 1 -7.25 7.32 -2.22
CA MET A 1 -6.82 5.91 -2.26
C MET A 1 -7.43 5.17 -1.08
N LYS A 2 -7.99 3.99 -1.32
CA LYS A 2 -8.58 3.21 -0.23
C LYS A 2 -7.49 2.62 0.66
N GLY A 3 -7.79 2.49 1.95
CA GLY A 3 -6.87 1.87 2.88
C GLY A 3 -6.77 0.36 2.68
N LEU A 4 -5.71 -0.23 3.16
CA LEU A 4 -5.48 -1.67 3.11
C LEU A 4 -5.58 -2.28 4.49
N THR A 5 -6.08 -3.51 4.55
CA THR A 5 -6.01 -4.30 5.78
C THR A 5 -4.56 -4.76 5.99
N VAL A 6 -4.26 -5.27 7.19
CA VAL A 6 -2.92 -5.77 7.50
C VAL A 6 -2.51 -6.87 6.52
N LYS A 7 -3.41 -7.80 6.23
CA LYS A 7 -3.11 -8.89 5.29
C LYS A 7 -2.94 -8.41 3.86
N GLU A 8 -3.73 -7.45 3.44
CA GLU A 8 -3.60 -6.85 2.11
C GLU A 8 -2.26 -6.14 1.96
N GLU A 9 -1.85 -5.39 2.98
CA GLU A 9 -0.58 -4.68 2.96
C GLU A 9 0.61 -5.66 2.93
N GLU A 10 0.51 -6.75 3.68
CA GLU A 10 1.53 -7.80 3.66
C GLU A 10 1.69 -8.36 2.25
N LEU A 11 0.58 -8.68 1.58
CA LEU A 11 0.63 -9.20 0.22
C LEU A 11 1.17 -8.17 -0.76
N MET A 12 0.77 -6.91 -0.64
CA MET A 12 1.33 -5.85 -1.49
C MET A 12 2.84 -5.74 -1.31
N GLY A 13 3.33 -5.95 -0.09
CA GLY A 13 4.77 -5.95 0.18
C GLY A 13 5.52 -6.95 -0.68
N TYR A 14 4.97 -8.13 -0.87
CA TYR A 14 5.58 -9.14 -1.73
C TYR A 14 5.60 -8.68 -3.20
N PHE A 15 4.51 -8.09 -3.68
CA PHE A 15 4.45 -7.58 -5.05
C PHE A 15 5.45 -6.43 -5.26
N TRP A 16 5.57 -5.53 -4.29
CA TRP A 16 6.53 -4.42 -4.40
C TRP A 16 7.97 -4.89 -4.40
N GLU A 17 8.26 -5.94 -3.63
CA GLU A 17 9.61 -6.49 -3.56
C GLU A 17 9.98 -7.33 -4.78
N LYS A 18 9.05 -8.19 -5.21
CA LYS A 18 9.36 -9.23 -6.20
C LYS A 18 8.81 -8.96 -7.59
N GLY A 19 7.88 -8.00 -7.73
CA GLY A 19 7.25 -7.68 -9.00
C GLY A 19 6.08 -8.59 -9.31
N PRO A 20 5.81 -8.88 -10.59
CA PRO A 20 4.66 -9.72 -10.97
C PRO A 20 4.75 -11.13 -10.38
N LEU A 21 3.63 -11.63 -9.86
CA LEU A 21 3.57 -12.93 -9.19
C LEU A 21 2.27 -13.65 -9.52
N PHE A 22 2.37 -14.98 -9.61
CA PHE A 22 1.20 -15.86 -9.58
C PHE A 22 0.86 -16.14 -8.12
N VAL A 23 -0.44 -16.30 -7.80
CA VAL A 23 -0.85 -16.59 -6.42
C VAL A 23 -0.19 -17.86 -5.89
N LYS A 24 -0.04 -18.86 -6.75
CA LYS A 24 0.60 -20.12 -6.37
C LYS A 24 2.04 -19.91 -5.89
N GLU A 25 2.77 -19.00 -6.50
CA GLU A 25 4.14 -18.68 -6.09
C GLU A 25 4.19 -18.09 -4.70
N MET A 26 3.17 -17.33 -4.33
CA MET A 26 3.12 -16.62 -3.05
C MET A 26 3.03 -17.59 -1.86
N LEU A 27 2.52 -18.80 -2.07
CA LEU A 27 2.46 -19.79 -1.00
C LEU A 27 3.84 -20.13 -0.47
N ALA A 28 4.87 -20.03 -1.30
CA ALA A 28 6.23 -20.34 -0.88
C ALA A 28 6.81 -19.30 0.09
N PHE A 29 6.19 -18.12 0.21
CA PHE A 29 6.68 -17.06 1.09
C PHE A 29 6.21 -17.22 2.52
N TYR A 30 5.31 -18.17 2.78
CA TYR A 30 4.73 -18.39 4.11
C TYR A 30 5.29 -19.64 4.75
N GLU A 31 5.48 -19.59 6.07
CA GLU A 31 5.87 -20.75 6.86
C GLU A 31 4.64 -21.58 7.22
N GLU A 32 4.85 -22.82 7.61
CA GLU A 32 3.76 -23.68 8.05
C GLU A 32 3.17 -23.18 9.38
N PRO A 33 1.84 -23.20 9.56
CA PRO A 33 0.85 -23.63 8.57
C PRO A 33 0.62 -22.56 7.51
N LYS A 34 0.72 -22.97 6.24
CA LYS A 34 0.51 -22.05 5.11
C LYS A 34 -0.96 -21.69 4.94
N PRO A 35 -1.28 -20.46 4.50
CA PRO A 35 -2.65 -20.13 4.15
C PRO A 35 -3.10 -20.93 2.94
N HIS A 36 -4.41 -21.10 2.81
CA HIS A 36 -4.97 -21.77 1.64
C HIS A 36 -4.82 -20.89 0.39
N PHE A 37 -4.60 -21.56 -0.74
CA PHE A 37 -4.57 -20.89 -2.04
C PHE A 37 -5.80 -20.01 -2.25
N ASN A 38 -6.99 -20.52 -1.92
CA ASN A 38 -8.23 -19.76 -2.10
C ASN A 38 -8.28 -18.51 -1.23
N THR A 39 -7.71 -18.56 -0.03
CA THR A 39 -7.64 -17.40 0.86
C THR A 39 -6.78 -16.31 0.23
N LEU A 40 -5.59 -16.67 -0.26
CA LEU A 40 -4.71 -15.72 -0.92
C LEU A 40 -5.34 -15.16 -2.20
N SER A 41 -5.99 -16.02 -2.99
CA SER A 41 -6.66 -15.60 -4.22
C SER A 41 -7.74 -14.57 -3.94
N THR A 42 -8.51 -14.77 -2.87
CA THR A 42 -9.58 -13.83 -2.49
C THR A 42 -9.00 -12.48 -2.13
N ILE A 43 -7.90 -12.45 -1.35
CA ILE A 43 -7.25 -11.20 -0.95
C ILE A 43 -6.68 -10.49 -2.19
N VAL A 44 -6.02 -11.22 -3.07
CA VAL A 44 -5.42 -10.67 -4.29
C VAL A 44 -6.50 -10.08 -5.20
N ARG A 45 -7.63 -10.77 -5.37
CA ARG A 45 -8.75 -10.23 -6.17
C ARG A 45 -9.32 -8.97 -5.53
N GLY A 46 -9.39 -8.93 -4.20
CA GLY A 46 -9.81 -7.72 -3.48
C GLY A 46 -8.87 -6.55 -3.75
N LEU A 47 -7.56 -6.81 -3.79
CA LEU A 47 -6.57 -5.79 -4.12
C LEU A 47 -6.73 -5.28 -5.54
N GLU A 48 -7.04 -6.17 -6.48
CA GLU A 48 -7.32 -5.75 -7.86
C GLU A 48 -8.57 -4.88 -7.91
N ASP A 49 -9.62 -5.27 -7.19
CA ASP A 49 -10.87 -4.48 -7.14
C ASP A 49 -10.64 -3.10 -6.55
N LYS A 50 -9.72 -2.97 -5.61
CA LYS A 50 -9.36 -1.68 -5.01
C LYS A 50 -8.45 -0.84 -5.90
N GLY A 51 -7.95 -1.39 -7.00
CA GLY A 51 -7.09 -0.68 -7.93
C GLY A 51 -5.61 -0.73 -7.61
N PHE A 52 -5.18 -1.63 -6.71
CA PHE A 52 -3.75 -1.80 -6.37
C PHE A 52 -3.03 -2.77 -7.28
N LEU A 53 -3.74 -3.74 -7.82
CA LEU A 53 -3.18 -4.77 -8.70
C LEU A 53 -3.96 -4.83 -10.01
N ALA A 54 -3.28 -5.32 -11.04
CA ALA A 54 -3.90 -5.75 -12.27
C ALA A 54 -3.30 -7.11 -12.63
N HIS A 55 -3.78 -7.75 -13.69
CA HIS A 55 -3.25 -9.06 -14.06
C HIS A 55 -3.12 -9.25 -15.55
N HIS A 56 -2.21 -10.14 -15.91
CA HIS A 56 -2.11 -10.70 -17.26
C HIS A 56 -2.60 -12.13 -17.21
N THR A 57 -3.31 -12.56 -18.24
CA THR A 57 -3.82 -13.93 -18.34
C THR A 57 -2.78 -14.81 -19.02
N PHE A 58 -2.44 -15.93 -18.39
CA PHE A 58 -1.55 -16.94 -18.92
C PHE A 58 -2.28 -18.30 -18.86
N GLY A 59 -2.85 -18.73 -19.97
CA GLY A 59 -3.64 -19.95 -19.98
C GLY A 59 -4.79 -19.89 -18.98
N ASN A 60 -4.80 -20.77 -18.01
CA ASN A 60 -5.84 -20.84 -16.97
C ASN A 60 -5.48 -20.07 -15.71
N THR A 61 -4.40 -19.31 -15.73
CA THR A 61 -3.93 -18.65 -14.50
C THR A 61 -3.65 -17.17 -14.78
N TYR A 62 -3.60 -16.39 -13.71
CA TYR A 62 -3.36 -14.95 -13.77
C TYR A 62 -2.06 -14.60 -13.05
N GLN A 63 -1.23 -13.82 -13.73
CA GLN A 63 -0.08 -13.21 -13.08
C GLN A 63 -0.46 -11.79 -12.69
N TYR A 64 -0.46 -11.49 -11.40
CA TYR A 64 -0.80 -10.18 -10.90
C TYR A 64 0.44 -9.30 -10.80
N TYR A 65 0.27 -8.01 -10.96
CA TYR A 65 1.36 -7.05 -10.83
C TYR A 65 0.83 -5.77 -10.19
N PRO A 66 1.70 -5.03 -9.47
CA PRO A 66 1.27 -3.81 -8.80
C PRO A 66 1.10 -2.66 -9.80
N VAL A 67 0.00 -1.91 -9.65
CA VAL A 67 -0.24 -0.69 -10.43
C VAL A 67 -0.11 0.55 -9.58
N VAL A 68 -0.02 0.40 -8.26
CA VAL A 68 0.28 1.47 -7.32
C VAL A 68 1.65 1.16 -6.72
N SER A 69 2.60 2.09 -6.81
CA SER A 69 3.92 1.87 -6.23
C SER A 69 3.87 1.95 -4.72
N GLU A 70 4.87 1.35 -4.06
CA GLU A 70 5.01 1.46 -2.61
C GLU A 70 5.16 2.91 -2.18
N GLU A 71 5.92 3.69 -2.93
CA GLU A 71 6.12 5.10 -2.65
C GLU A 71 4.79 5.86 -2.67
N ASP A 72 3.99 5.66 -3.72
CA ASP A 72 2.69 6.32 -3.84
C ASP A 72 1.74 5.92 -2.71
N PHE A 73 1.77 4.64 -2.32
CA PHE A 73 0.97 4.16 -1.20
C PHE A 73 1.37 4.85 0.11
N ARG A 74 2.67 4.95 0.38
CA ARG A 74 3.18 5.62 1.59
C ARG A 74 2.78 7.08 1.63
N LYS A 75 2.91 7.78 0.50
CA LYS A 75 2.53 9.20 0.42
C LYS A 75 1.04 9.40 0.65
N GLY A 76 0.21 8.53 0.08
CA GLY A 76 -1.23 8.59 0.27
C GLY A 76 -1.62 8.38 1.73
N THR A 77 -0.98 7.42 2.40
CA THR A 77 -1.23 7.14 3.81
C THR A 77 -0.84 8.34 4.67
N LEU A 78 0.34 8.90 4.42
CA LEU A 78 0.82 10.08 5.16
C LEU A 78 -0.10 11.27 4.97
N ARG A 79 -0.54 11.50 3.73
CA ARG A 79 -1.49 12.59 3.44
C ARG A 79 -2.78 12.42 4.24
N ASN A 80 -3.31 11.21 4.31
CA ASN A 80 -4.52 10.93 5.06
C ASN A 80 -4.35 11.23 6.54
N VAL A 81 -3.22 10.84 7.12
CA VAL A 81 -2.93 11.11 8.53
C VAL A 81 -2.79 12.61 8.78
N ILE A 82 -2.06 13.32 7.91
CA ILE A 82 -1.90 14.76 8.04
C ILE A 82 -3.25 15.46 7.97
N SER A 83 -4.10 15.08 7.01
CA SER A 83 -5.43 15.65 6.87
C SER A 83 -6.29 15.46 8.12
N LYS A 84 -6.20 14.28 8.73
CA LYS A 84 -6.97 13.93 9.92
C LYS A 84 -6.53 14.76 11.13
N TYR A 85 -5.25 15.06 11.23
CA TYR A 85 -4.68 15.78 12.38
C TYR A 85 -4.15 17.16 12.00
N PHE A 86 -4.80 17.79 11.03
CA PHE A 86 -4.32 19.05 10.47
C PHE A 86 -4.19 20.18 11.49
N ASN A 87 -4.91 20.13 12.60
CA ASN A 87 -4.89 21.19 13.58
C ASN A 87 -3.54 21.23 14.33
N ASN A 88 -3.57 21.10 15.64
CA ASN A 88 -2.37 21.30 16.48
C ASN A 88 -1.51 20.05 16.62
N LEU A 89 -2.08 18.88 16.36
CA LEU A 89 -1.38 17.61 16.63
C LEU A 89 -0.68 17.02 15.42
N TYR A 90 -0.88 17.59 14.25
CA TYR A 90 -0.34 16.99 13.04
C TYR A 90 1.20 16.95 13.02
N LEU A 91 1.86 17.90 13.65
CA LEU A 91 3.32 17.92 13.68
C LEU A 91 3.90 16.70 14.41
N SER A 92 3.28 16.30 15.53
CA SER A 92 3.71 15.12 16.26
C SER A 92 3.49 13.84 15.43
N ALA A 93 2.33 13.73 14.79
CA ALA A 93 2.02 12.61 13.95
C ALA A 93 3.00 12.51 12.78
N VAL A 94 3.31 13.64 12.16
CA VAL A 94 4.24 13.71 11.03
C VAL A 94 5.64 13.29 11.47
N SER A 95 6.10 13.76 12.64
CA SER A 95 7.42 13.39 13.15
C SER A 95 7.56 11.89 13.36
N SER A 96 6.54 11.26 13.94
CA SER A 96 6.53 9.80 14.12
C SER A 96 6.59 9.07 12.78
N LEU A 97 5.79 9.51 11.82
CA LEU A 97 5.74 8.85 10.52
C LEU A 97 7.04 8.98 9.74
N VAL A 98 7.70 10.13 9.84
CA VAL A 98 9.01 10.31 9.19
C VAL A 98 10.01 9.30 9.72
N LYS A 99 10.01 9.05 11.02
CA LYS A 99 10.93 8.09 11.62
C LYS A 99 10.60 6.65 11.23
N GLU A 100 9.32 6.30 11.20
CA GLU A 100 8.87 4.93 10.95
C GLU A 100 8.85 4.58 9.46
N GLU A 101 8.47 5.53 8.61
CA GLU A 101 8.26 5.27 7.20
C GLU A 101 9.43 5.69 6.30
N ASP A 102 10.49 6.22 6.89
CA ASP A 102 11.69 6.63 6.15
C ASP A 102 11.37 7.58 4.99
N ILE A 103 10.51 8.55 5.25
CA ILE A 103 10.09 9.54 4.25
C ILE A 103 11.06 10.71 4.27
N SER A 104 11.49 11.17 3.09
CA SER A 104 12.42 12.28 3.00
C SER A 104 11.77 13.59 3.45
N LEU A 105 12.60 14.52 3.91
CA LEU A 105 12.14 15.84 4.32
C LEU A 105 11.45 16.59 3.18
N ASP A 106 11.99 16.47 1.97
CA ASP A 106 11.41 17.13 0.80
C ASP A 106 10.03 16.60 0.48
N ASP A 107 9.86 15.28 0.52
CA ASP A 107 8.54 14.65 0.32
C ASP A 107 7.55 15.13 1.38
N LEU A 108 8.01 15.21 2.62
CA LEU A 108 7.18 15.67 3.73
C LEU A 108 6.72 17.10 3.52
N LYS A 109 7.65 18.00 3.15
CA LYS A 109 7.32 19.40 2.88
C LYS A 109 6.29 19.53 1.77
N GLN A 110 6.45 18.73 0.73
CA GLN A 110 5.50 18.75 -0.39
C GLN A 110 4.11 18.30 0.05
N LEU A 111 4.03 17.25 0.85
CA LEU A 111 2.75 16.74 1.34
C LEU A 111 2.07 17.75 2.27
N ILE A 112 2.82 18.38 3.14
CA ILE A 112 2.27 19.42 4.03
C ILE A 112 1.71 20.58 3.21
N GLN A 113 2.46 21.01 2.19
CA GLN A 113 2.02 22.09 1.33
C GLN A 113 0.73 21.73 0.59
N GLU A 114 0.62 20.52 0.07
CA GLU A 114 -0.59 20.05 -0.61
C GLU A 114 -1.79 20.05 0.34
N VAL A 115 -1.60 19.59 1.57
CA VAL A 115 -2.67 19.55 2.58
C VAL A 115 -3.10 20.97 2.93
N GLU A 116 -2.16 21.89 3.14
CA GLU A 116 -2.48 23.28 3.44
C GLU A 116 -3.28 23.92 2.32
N GLN A 117 -2.89 23.70 1.08
CA GLN A 117 -3.62 24.21 -0.07
C GLN A 117 -5.05 23.68 -0.13
N ALA A 118 -5.23 22.40 0.19
CA ALA A 118 -6.56 21.80 0.19
C ALA A 118 -7.46 22.38 1.28
N HIS A 119 -6.88 22.84 2.39
CA HIS A 119 -7.63 23.37 3.52
C HIS A 119 -7.82 24.91 3.50
N GLN A 120 -7.24 25.56 2.52
CA GLN A 120 -7.35 27.02 2.40
C GLN A 120 -8.61 27.49 1.67
N LYS A 121 -9.44 26.59 1.23
CA LYS A 121 -10.67 26.95 0.52
C LYS A 121 -11.80 27.29 1.45
#